data_f603c98584be46a10de7a45d9116f465
#
_entry.id   f603c98584be46a10de7a45d9116f465
#
_cell.length_a   1.000
_cell.length_b   1.000
_cell.length_c   1.000
_cell.angle_alpha   90.00
_cell.angle_beta   90.00
_cell.angle_gamma   90.00
#
_symmetry.space_group_name_H-M   'P 1'
#
loop_
_entity.id
_entity.type
_entity.pdbx_description
1 polymer ?
#
loop_
_entity_poly.entity_id
_entity_poly.type
_entity_poly.pdbx_seq_one_letter_code
_entity_poly.pdbx_strand_id
1 'polypeptide(L)'
;MGNDGISRIGYARSSDGFQIDERLTNPVFEPNQEIEKNGCEDPRLTLIDNELFMTYTALTERDHWQLYQIALTSIKASDFIAKNWNWKERVLPFRGIRNKDAVIFPRKINNKYVMLHRFDPDLCITYSDELRRWYDIRSVFGPRHNSWDAWKIGAAGTPIELNEGWLCIYHGVSYEKEYSLGVVMLDKDNPEKILSRSEKPILKPTKDYELYGKVPNVVFSCGNVQVDDKVLIYYGGADSVLCVASYELNELIPKK
;
A
#
# COMPACT_ATOMS: atom_id res chain seq x y z
N MET A 1 -15.50 -7.01 0.31
CA MET A 1 -15.74 -8.47 0.34
C MET A 1 -17.16 -8.72 -0.13
N GLY A 2 -17.33 -9.63 -1.07
CA GLY A 2 -18.66 -10.04 -1.55
C GLY A 2 -19.41 -10.88 -0.52
N ASN A 3 -20.70 -11.16 -0.80
CA ASN A 3 -21.52 -12.04 0.06
C ASN A 3 -21.01 -13.48 0.10
N ASP A 4 -20.16 -13.85 -0.84
CA ASP A 4 -19.47 -15.13 -0.94
C ASP A 4 -18.17 -15.19 -0.11
N GLY A 5 -17.84 -14.14 0.62
CA GLY A 5 -16.61 -14.03 1.40
C GLY A 5 -15.34 -13.74 0.57
N ILE A 6 -15.46 -13.54 -0.74
CA ILE A 6 -14.34 -13.29 -1.65
C ILE A 6 -14.12 -11.78 -1.83
N SER A 7 -12.91 -11.31 -1.60
CA SER A 7 -12.54 -9.92 -1.78
C SER A 7 -12.25 -9.61 -3.25
N ARG A 8 -12.78 -8.47 -3.73
CA ARG A 8 -12.60 -7.94 -5.09
C ARG A 8 -12.29 -6.46 -5.02
N ILE A 9 -11.69 -5.92 -6.07
CA ILE A 9 -11.33 -4.50 -6.11
C ILE A 9 -12.41 -3.73 -6.84
N GLY A 10 -12.97 -2.74 -6.16
CA GLY A 10 -13.95 -1.80 -6.69
C GLY A 10 -13.31 -0.52 -7.21
N TYR A 11 -14.14 0.35 -7.79
CA TYR A 11 -13.74 1.66 -8.28
C TYR A 11 -14.68 2.73 -7.75
N ALA A 12 -14.09 3.83 -7.31
CA ALA A 12 -14.79 5.07 -7.01
C ALA A 12 -13.95 6.25 -7.50
N ARG A 13 -14.59 7.36 -7.79
CA ARG A 13 -13.96 8.61 -8.23
C ARG A 13 -14.46 9.78 -7.39
N SER A 14 -13.54 10.71 -7.14
CA SER A 14 -13.78 11.99 -6.51
C SER A 14 -13.08 13.08 -7.33
N SER A 15 -13.71 14.25 -7.46
CA SER A 15 -13.14 15.44 -8.10
C SER A 15 -12.41 16.34 -7.12
N ASP A 16 -12.81 16.31 -5.84
CA ASP A 16 -12.24 17.13 -4.77
C ASP A 16 -11.35 16.34 -3.78
N GLY A 17 -11.31 15.00 -3.93
CA GLY A 17 -10.59 14.11 -3.05
C GLY A 17 -11.36 13.70 -1.78
N PHE A 18 -12.53 14.29 -1.50
CA PHE A 18 -13.29 14.08 -0.27
C PHE A 18 -14.67 13.46 -0.52
N GLN A 19 -15.39 13.95 -1.51
CA GLN A 19 -16.72 13.45 -1.86
C GLN A 19 -16.63 12.45 -3.01
N ILE A 20 -17.36 11.36 -2.90
CA ILE A 20 -17.44 10.36 -3.97
C ILE A 20 -18.47 10.81 -5.00
N ASP A 21 -17.99 11.22 -6.19
CA ASP A 21 -18.83 11.59 -7.33
C ASP A 21 -19.41 10.36 -8.04
N GLU A 22 -18.65 9.28 -8.08
CA GLU A 22 -19.00 8.06 -8.77
C GLU A 22 -18.48 6.83 -8.02
N ARG A 23 -19.30 5.80 -7.94
CA ARG A 23 -18.92 4.48 -7.46
C ARG A 23 -19.56 3.42 -8.37
N LEU A 24 -18.75 2.55 -8.94
CA LEU A 24 -19.26 1.42 -9.72
C LEU A 24 -19.83 0.34 -8.81
N THR A 25 -20.91 -0.28 -9.27
CA THR A 25 -21.58 -1.38 -8.54
C THR A 25 -20.84 -2.71 -8.70
N ASN A 26 -20.20 -2.91 -9.86
CA ASN A 26 -19.43 -4.10 -10.18
C ASN A 26 -17.95 -3.91 -9.86
N PRO A 27 -17.25 -4.94 -9.43
CA PRO A 27 -15.81 -4.89 -9.28
C PRO A 27 -15.12 -4.63 -10.63
N VAL A 28 -13.99 -3.95 -10.59
CA VAL A 28 -13.15 -3.66 -11.77
C VAL A 28 -11.97 -4.62 -11.88
N PHE A 29 -11.74 -5.42 -10.85
CA PHE A 29 -10.72 -6.47 -10.81
C PHE A 29 -11.20 -7.62 -9.93
N GLU A 30 -11.23 -8.81 -10.52
CA GLU A 30 -11.72 -10.03 -9.88
C GLU A 30 -10.62 -11.08 -9.75
N PRO A 31 -10.71 -11.98 -8.75
CA PRO A 31 -9.73 -13.03 -8.54
C PRO A 31 -9.59 -13.98 -9.74
N ASN A 32 -8.36 -14.38 -10.00
CA ASN A 32 -8.04 -15.49 -10.88
C ASN A 32 -8.03 -16.79 -10.06
N GLN A 33 -8.75 -17.80 -10.52
CA GLN A 33 -8.94 -19.05 -9.78
C GLN A 33 -7.65 -19.83 -9.51
N GLU A 34 -6.61 -19.61 -10.34
CA GLU A 34 -5.35 -20.35 -10.17
C GLU A 34 -4.49 -19.80 -9.03
N ILE A 35 -4.42 -18.48 -8.86
CA ILE A 35 -3.44 -17.85 -8.00
C ILE A 35 -4.03 -17.07 -6.83
N GLU A 36 -5.33 -16.75 -6.85
CA GLU A 36 -6.00 -15.88 -5.88
C GLU A 36 -7.46 -16.25 -5.65
N LYS A 37 -7.77 -17.55 -5.68
CA LYS A 37 -9.16 -18.06 -5.55
C LYS A 37 -9.94 -17.52 -4.36
N ASN A 38 -9.25 -17.10 -3.30
CA ASN A 38 -9.85 -16.58 -2.07
C ASN A 38 -9.96 -15.04 -2.04
N GLY A 39 -9.47 -14.34 -3.08
CA GLY A 39 -9.68 -12.90 -3.23
C GLY A 39 -8.44 -12.09 -3.58
N CYS A 40 -8.70 -10.81 -3.90
CA CYS A 40 -7.72 -9.77 -4.15
C CYS A 40 -7.96 -8.63 -3.15
N GLU A 41 -6.92 -8.22 -2.41
CA GLU A 41 -7.01 -7.21 -1.35
C GLU A 41 -5.90 -6.17 -1.44
N ASP A 42 -6.08 -5.07 -0.74
CA ASP A 42 -5.07 -4.04 -0.48
C ASP A 42 -4.39 -3.49 -1.76
N PRO A 43 -5.13 -3.04 -2.79
CA PRO A 43 -4.53 -2.55 -4.03
C PRO A 43 -3.75 -1.25 -3.79
N ARG A 44 -2.55 -1.16 -4.35
CA ARG A 44 -1.71 0.03 -4.38
C ARG A 44 -1.36 0.37 -5.82
N LEU A 45 -1.70 1.58 -6.23
CA LEU A 45 -1.53 2.04 -7.60
C LEU A 45 -0.35 2.98 -7.72
N THR A 46 0.52 2.73 -8.69
CA THR A 46 1.66 3.58 -9.01
C THR A 46 1.68 3.87 -10.51
N LEU A 47 1.63 5.14 -10.88
CA LEU A 47 1.78 5.57 -12.26
C LEU A 47 3.27 5.67 -12.59
N ILE A 48 3.70 4.93 -13.62
CA ILE A 48 5.05 5.02 -14.20
C ILE A 48 4.87 5.21 -15.70
N ASP A 49 5.37 6.32 -16.22
CA ASP A 49 5.15 6.76 -17.59
C ASP A 49 3.63 6.85 -17.90
N ASN A 50 3.13 6.05 -18.84
CA ASN A 50 1.71 6.00 -19.21
C ASN A 50 1.01 4.71 -18.76
N GLU A 51 1.58 4.00 -17.80
CA GLU A 51 1.05 2.74 -17.30
C GLU A 51 0.84 2.79 -15.79
N LEU A 52 -0.34 2.38 -15.36
CA LEU A 52 -0.72 2.29 -13.97
C LEU A 52 -0.46 0.86 -13.48
N PHE A 53 0.53 0.71 -12.62
CA PHE A 53 0.88 -0.55 -11.99
C PHE A 53 0.09 -0.73 -10.70
N MET A 54 -0.48 -1.89 -10.50
CA MET A 54 -1.18 -2.27 -9.28
C MET A 54 -0.47 -3.43 -8.60
N THR A 55 0.08 -3.18 -7.43
CA THR A 55 0.45 -4.23 -6.48
C THR A 55 -0.74 -4.50 -5.57
N TYR A 56 -0.97 -5.77 -5.23
CA TYR A 56 -2.08 -6.16 -4.37
C TYR A 56 -1.76 -7.47 -3.63
N THR A 57 -2.58 -7.81 -2.67
CA THR A 57 -2.50 -9.09 -1.95
C THR A 57 -3.38 -10.12 -2.65
N ALA A 58 -2.77 -11.15 -3.22
CA ALA A 58 -3.43 -12.32 -3.78
C ALA A 58 -3.65 -13.36 -2.67
N LEU A 59 -4.90 -13.72 -2.42
CA LEU A 59 -5.30 -14.68 -1.40
C LEU A 59 -5.58 -16.05 -2.02
N THR A 60 -4.89 -17.07 -1.53
CA THR A 60 -5.09 -18.46 -1.93
C THR A 60 -4.88 -19.38 -0.73
N GLU A 61 -4.85 -20.67 -0.97
CA GLU A 61 -4.52 -21.69 0.02
C GLU A 61 -3.38 -22.55 -0.46
N ARG A 62 -2.55 -22.95 0.49
CA ARG A 62 -1.51 -23.95 0.30
C ARG A 62 -1.50 -24.88 1.52
N ASP A 63 -1.57 -26.17 1.29
CA ASP A 63 -1.52 -27.19 2.35
C ASP A 63 -2.51 -26.94 3.50
N HIS A 64 -3.75 -26.48 3.16
CA HIS A 64 -4.84 -26.10 4.08
C HIS A 64 -4.55 -24.83 4.91
N TRP A 65 -3.50 -24.07 4.58
CA TRP A 65 -3.20 -22.78 5.20
C TRP A 65 -3.49 -21.64 4.23
N GLN A 66 -4.06 -20.56 4.75
CA GLN A 66 -4.21 -19.35 3.98
C GLN A 66 -2.83 -18.81 3.59
N LEU A 67 -2.60 -18.66 2.28
CA LEU A 67 -1.44 -18.03 1.70
C LEU A 67 -1.85 -16.66 1.17
N TYR A 68 -1.22 -15.62 1.70
CA TYR A 68 -1.26 -14.27 1.14
C TYR A 68 0.09 -13.96 0.50
N GLN A 69 0.05 -13.51 -0.73
CA GLN A 69 1.27 -13.23 -1.50
C GLN A 69 1.10 -11.95 -2.32
N ILE A 70 2.20 -11.28 -2.62
CA ILE A 70 2.17 -10.12 -3.49
C ILE A 70 1.88 -10.57 -4.92
N ALA A 71 0.94 -9.88 -5.55
CA ALA A 71 0.74 -9.94 -6.99
C ALA A 71 0.89 -8.53 -7.59
N LEU A 72 1.25 -8.49 -8.87
CA LEU A 72 1.45 -7.29 -9.66
C LEU A 72 0.74 -7.46 -11.00
N THR A 73 0.02 -6.43 -11.41
CA THR A 73 -0.55 -6.28 -12.74
C THR A 73 -0.45 -4.82 -13.17
N SER A 74 -0.85 -4.51 -14.39
CA SER A 74 -0.89 -3.13 -14.86
C SER A 74 -2.00 -2.90 -15.88
N ILE A 75 -2.30 -1.64 -16.13
CA ILE A 75 -3.25 -1.17 -17.11
C ILE A 75 -2.74 0.13 -17.71
N LYS A 76 -2.99 0.38 -18.99
CA LYS A 76 -2.68 1.69 -19.58
C LYS A 76 -3.47 2.78 -18.87
N ALA A 77 -2.85 3.91 -18.58
CA ALA A 77 -3.52 5.04 -17.93
C ALA A 77 -4.75 5.51 -18.74
N SER A 78 -4.65 5.51 -20.08
CA SER A 78 -5.78 5.84 -20.96
C SER A 78 -6.96 4.88 -20.82
N ASP A 79 -6.71 3.58 -20.71
CA ASP A 79 -7.75 2.56 -20.52
C ASP A 79 -8.41 2.71 -19.15
N PHE A 80 -7.61 2.97 -18.11
CA PHE A 80 -8.11 3.23 -16.77
C PHE A 80 -9.04 4.45 -16.72
N ILE A 81 -8.63 5.56 -17.33
CA ILE A 81 -9.45 6.79 -17.41
C ILE A 81 -10.74 6.54 -18.20
N ALA A 82 -10.66 5.79 -19.30
CA ALA A 82 -11.80 5.40 -20.12
C ALA A 82 -12.66 4.29 -19.49
N LYS A 83 -12.29 3.77 -18.32
CA LYS A 83 -12.92 2.64 -17.63
C LYS A 83 -12.96 1.35 -18.45
N ASN A 84 -11.96 1.16 -19.30
CA ASN A 84 -11.71 -0.07 -20.05
C ASN A 84 -10.79 -0.95 -19.22
N TRP A 85 -11.34 -1.83 -18.40
CA TRP A 85 -10.58 -2.62 -17.41
C TRP A 85 -9.72 -3.72 -18.03
N ASN A 86 -8.87 -3.36 -19.00
CA ASN A 86 -7.97 -4.25 -19.74
C ASN A 86 -6.68 -4.50 -18.92
N TRP A 87 -6.82 -5.10 -17.74
CA TRP A 87 -5.68 -5.46 -16.91
C TRP A 87 -4.79 -6.49 -17.61
N LYS A 88 -3.47 -6.26 -17.58
CA LYS A 88 -2.47 -7.17 -18.13
C LYS A 88 -2.30 -8.43 -17.29
N GLU A 89 -1.43 -9.32 -17.77
CA GLU A 89 -1.05 -10.54 -17.05
C GLU A 89 -0.63 -10.25 -15.60
N ARG A 90 -1.03 -11.15 -14.71
CA ARG A 90 -0.70 -11.10 -13.28
C ARG A 90 0.64 -11.77 -13.03
N VAL A 91 1.51 -11.09 -12.34
CA VAL A 91 2.84 -11.57 -11.95
C VAL A 91 2.86 -11.80 -10.44
N LEU A 92 3.43 -12.91 -10.00
CA LEU A 92 3.71 -13.19 -8.59
C LEU A 92 5.21 -13.02 -8.34
N PRO A 93 5.67 -11.85 -7.89
CA PRO A 93 7.10 -11.58 -7.66
C PRO A 93 7.79 -12.60 -6.76
N PHE A 94 7.05 -13.10 -5.77
CA PHE A 94 7.55 -14.03 -4.74
C PHE A 94 6.58 -15.21 -4.59
N ARG A 95 6.39 -15.96 -5.67
CA ARG A 95 5.41 -17.03 -5.71
C ARG A 95 5.59 -18.05 -4.57
N GLY A 96 4.50 -18.29 -3.83
CA GLY A 96 4.48 -19.26 -2.73
C GLY A 96 5.11 -18.77 -1.44
N ILE A 97 5.53 -17.51 -1.37
CA ILE A 97 6.10 -16.88 -0.17
C ILE A 97 5.05 -15.95 0.44
N ARG A 98 4.78 -16.12 1.74
CA ARG A 98 3.90 -15.21 2.50
C ARG A 98 4.53 -13.82 2.54
N ASN A 99 3.84 -12.85 1.89
CA ASN A 99 4.34 -11.51 1.68
C ASN A 99 3.19 -10.58 1.33
N LYS A 100 3.20 -9.32 1.75
CA LYS A 100 2.18 -8.33 1.39
C LYS A 100 2.67 -6.88 1.57
N ASP A 101 1.76 -5.93 1.45
CA ASP A 101 2.00 -4.50 1.59
C ASP A 101 3.06 -3.95 0.62
N ALA A 102 3.00 -4.41 -0.63
CA ALA A 102 3.94 -3.99 -1.67
C ALA A 102 3.53 -2.66 -2.29
N VAL A 103 4.51 -1.80 -2.54
CA VAL A 103 4.34 -0.56 -3.31
C VAL A 103 5.58 -0.30 -4.15
N ILE A 104 5.38 0.12 -5.41
CA ILE A 104 6.47 0.44 -6.33
C ILE A 104 6.75 1.94 -6.27
N PHE A 105 8.03 2.33 -6.36
CA PHE A 105 8.41 3.73 -6.51
C PHE A 105 7.96 4.27 -7.88
N PRO A 106 7.54 5.54 -7.99
CA PRO A 106 6.92 6.08 -9.20
C PRO A 106 7.89 6.33 -10.36
N ARG A 107 9.16 6.03 -10.16
CA ARG A 107 10.20 6.01 -11.20
C ARG A 107 11.33 5.04 -10.85
N LYS A 108 12.18 4.77 -11.82
CA LYS A 108 13.41 4.02 -11.58
C LYS A 108 14.41 4.84 -10.72
N ILE A 109 15.10 4.15 -9.83
CA ILE A 109 16.24 4.66 -9.06
C ILE A 109 17.46 3.85 -9.49
N ASN A 110 18.53 4.53 -9.94
CA ASN A 110 19.72 3.89 -10.49
C ASN A 110 19.41 2.86 -11.60
N ASN A 111 18.50 3.23 -12.51
CA ASN A 111 18.01 2.40 -13.63
C ASN A 111 17.22 1.13 -13.25
N LYS A 112 16.85 0.96 -11.97
CA LYS A 112 16.07 -0.16 -11.48
C LYS A 112 14.69 0.27 -10.98
N TYR A 113 13.68 -0.53 -11.20
CA TYR A 113 12.44 -0.43 -10.47
C TYR A 113 12.68 -0.86 -9.03
N VAL A 114 12.04 -0.17 -8.11
CA VAL A 114 12.19 -0.38 -6.67
C VAL A 114 10.83 -0.65 -6.06
N MET A 115 10.74 -1.62 -5.17
CA MET A 115 9.53 -1.97 -4.45
C MET A 115 9.83 -2.03 -2.96
N LEU A 116 8.99 -1.38 -2.15
CA LEU A 116 8.89 -1.67 -0.71
C LEU A 116 7.84 -2.75 -0.52
N HIS A 117 8.09 -3.68 0.40
CA HIS A 117 7.17 -4.74 0.74
C HIS A 117 7.41 -5.23 2.17
N ARG A 118 6.42 -5.91 2.77
CA ARG A 118 6.60 -6.51 4.08
C ARG A 118 7.04 -7.95 3.97
N PHE A 119 8.19 -8.26 4.54
CA PHE A 119 8.60 -9.62 4.86
C PHE A 119 8.69 -9.72 6.38
N ASP A 120 7.61 -10.26 6.97
CA ASP A 120 7.37 -10.17 8.42
C ASP A 120 8.62 -10.36 9.27
N PRO A 121 8.89 -9.45 10.21
CA PRO A 121 8.07 -8.29 10.59
C PRO A 121 8.47 -6.99 9.90
N ASP A 122 9.51 -7.01 9.05
CA ASP A 122 10.22 -5.85 8.51
C ASP A 122 9.60 -5.28 7.25
N LEU A 123 9.81 -3.97 7.04
CA LEU A 123 9.69 -3.35 5.73
C LEU A 123 10.98 -3.59 4.96
N CYS A 124 10.86 -4.31 3.87
CA CYS A 124 11.95 -4.66 2.98
C CYS A 124 11.89 -3.88 1.67
N ILE A 125 13.03 -3.81 1.00
CA ILE A 125 13.19 -3.25 -0.34
C ILE A 125 13.70 -4.33 -1.29
N THR A 126 13.30 -4.24 -2.55
CA THR A 126 13.75 -5.15 -3.61
C THR A 126 13.79 -4.43 -4.94
N TYR A 127 14.51 -4.97 -5.90
CA TYR A 127 14.82 -4.34 -7.17
C TYR A 127 14.40 -5.21 -8.36
N SER A 128 14.14 -4.56 -9.50
CA SER A 128 13.83 -5.23 -10.75
C SER A 128 14.29 -4.41 -11.96
N ASP A 129 14.69 -5.08 -13.03
CA ASP A 129 14.98 -4.43 -14.30
C ASP A 129 13.72 -4.30 -15.19
N GLU A 130 12.74 -5.20 -15.03
CA GLU A 130 11.60 -5.38 -15.95
C GLU A 130 10.22 -5.55 -15.28
N LEU A 131 10.12 -5.36 -13.93
CA LEU A 131 8.89 -5.53 -13.14
C LEU A 131 8.35 -6.98 -13.06
N ARG A 132 9.03 -7.97 -13.61
CA ARG A 132 8.64 -9.38 -13.57
C ARG A 132 9.44 -10.18 -12.55
N ARG A 133 10.75 -9.98 -12.53
CA ARG A 133 11.69 -10.65 -11.62
C ARG A 133 12.23 -9.64 -10.63
N TRP A 134 12.12 -9.97 -9.37
CA TRP A 134 12.54 -9.14 -8.25
C TRP A 134 13.66 -9.85 -7.49
N TYR A 135 14.68 -9.12 -7.10
CA TYR A 135 15.90 -9.63 -6.49
C TYR A 135 16.46 -8.67 -5.44
N ASP A 136 17.50 -9.08 -4.72
CA ASP A 136 18.16 -8.29 -3.69
C ASP A 136 17.20 -7.81 -2.59
N ILE A 137 16.47 -8.75 -1.98
CA ILE A 137 15.58 -8.42 -0.86
C ILE A 137 16.43 -8.05 0.35
N ARG A 138 16.23 -6.83 0.88
CA ARG A 138 16.93 -6.31 2.06
C ARG A 138 15.94 -5.66 3.01
N SER A 139 16.18 -5.84 4.33
CA SER A 139 15.44 -5.09 5.35
C SER A 139 15.89 -3.64 5.35
N VAL A 140 14.93 -2.70 5.26
CA VAL A 140 15.18 -1.27 5.42
C VAL A 140 15.04 -0.90 6.89
N PHE A 141 13.93 -1.30 7.52
CA PHE A 141 13.72 -1.16 8.94
C PHE A 141 12.67 -2.12 9.47
N GLY A 142 12.76 -2.41 10.75
CA GLY A 142 11.80 -3.24 11.47
C GLY A 142 10.96 -2.47 12.49
N PRO A 143 10.10 -3.20 13.23
CA PRO A 143 9.40 -2.71 14.40
C PRO A 143 10.34 -2.13 15.45
N ARG A 144 9.84 -1.15 16.21
CA ARG A 144 10.61 -0.55 17.33
C ARG A 144 10.07 -1.06 18.66
N HIS A 145 10.97 -1.56 19.49
CA HIS A 145 10.61 -2.04 20.83
C HIS A 145 9.91 -0.93 21.64
N ASN A 146 8.85 -1.28 22.38
CA ASN A 146 8.06 -0.36 23.22
C ASN A 146 7.49 0.88 22.48
N SER A 147 7.11 0.71 21.22
CA SER A 147 6.55 1.77 20.38
C SER A 147 5.19 1.37 19.81
N TRP A 148 4.49 2.33 19.25
CA TRP A 148 3.22 2.14 18.54
C TRP A 148 3.32 1.19 17.32
N ASP A 149 4.52 0.97 16.81
CA ASP A 149 4.84 0.09 15.69
C ASP A 149 5.71 -1.12 16.13
N ALA A 150 5.47 -1.64 17.35
CA ALA A 150 6.32 -2.63 17.98
C ALA A 150 6.15 -4.06 17.47
N TRP A 151 4.99 -4.40 16.87
CA TRP A 151 4.72 -5.77 16.45
C TRP A 151 5.10 -6.05 14.99
N LYS A 152 4.60 -5.24 14.07
CA LYS A 152 4.90 -5.33 12.63
C LYS A 152 4.66 -4.02 11.93
N ILE A 153 5.24 -3.87 10.75
CA ILE A 153 5.12 -2.68 9.93
C ILE A 153 4.87 -3.07 8.46
N GLY A 154 4.35 -2.16 7.64
CA GLY A 154 4.17 -2.39 6.21
C GLY A 154 3.96 -1.08 5.45
N ALA A 155 4.25 -1.06 4.15
CA ALA A 155 4.05 0.11 3.32
C ALA A 155 2.56 0.46 3.20
N ALA A 156 2.26 1.75 3.14
CA ALA A 156 0.93 2.27 2.83
C ALA A 156 0.78 2.56 1.32
N GLY A 157 0.83 3.81 0.90
CA GLY A 157 0.68 4.21 -0.49
C GLY A 157 2.02 4.45 -1.20
N THR A 158 1.93 4.94 -2.43
CA THR A 158 3.10 5.24 -3.27
C THR A 158 4.02 6.27 -2.62
N PRO A 159 5.35 6.03 -2.57
CA PRO A 159 6.31 7.02 -2.09
C PRO A 159 6.22 8.34 -2.84
N ILE A 160 6.29 9.46 -2.12
CA ILE A 160 6.27 10.81 -2.67
C ILE A 160 7.70 11.30 -2.82
N GLU A 161 8.07 11.71 -4.03
CA GLU A 161 9.40 12.26 -4.29
C GLU A 161 9.49 13.71 -3.84
N LEU A 162 10.45 14.01 -2.95
CA LEU A 162 10.78 15.33 -2.50
C LEU A 162 12.23 15.69 -2.88
N ASN A 163 12.63 16.94 -2.69
CA ASN A 163 14.02 17.35 -2.92
C ASN A 163 14.97 16.63 -1.98
N GLU A 164 14.53 16.41 -0.74
CA GLU A 164 15.30 15.80 0.35
C GLU A 164 15.37 14.27 0.28
N GLY A 165 14.47 13.63 -0.47
CA GLY A 165 14.37 12.19 -0.54
C GLY A 165 12.94 11.68 -0.83
N TRP A 166 12.65 10.47 -0.41
CA TRP A 166 11.36 9.84 -0.57
C TRP A 166 10.56 9.87 0.74
N LEU A 167 9.43 10.56 0.74
CA LEU A 167 8.46 10.50 1.84
C LEU A 167 7.61 9.23 1.66
N CYS A 168 7.74 8.29 2.56
CA CYS A 168 6.99 7.04 2.57
C CYS A 168 6.08 6.99 3.77
N ILE A 169 4.77 6.79 3.52
CA ILE A 169 3.80 6.51 4.58
C ILE A 169 3.83 5.00 4.83
N TYR A 170 3.83 4.60 6.09
CA TYR A 170 3.78 3.21 6.49
C TYR A 170 2.77 3.01 7.62
N HIS A 171 2.24 1.82 7.77
CA HIS A 171 1.48 1.45 8.96
C HIS A 171 2.37 0.69 9.94
N GLY A 172 2.18 0.98 11.20
CA GLY A 172 2.72 0.23 12.32
C GLY A 172 1.61 -0.39 13.12
N VAL A 173 1.90 -1.50 13.77
CA VAL A 173 0.96 -2.22 14.62
C VAL A 173 1.58 -2.41 15.99
N SER A 174 0.87 -2.03 17.04
CA SER A 174 1.28 -2.27 18.42
C SER A 174 1.02 -3.71 18.85
N TYR A 175 1.55 -4.12 20.01
CA TYR A 175 1.24 -5.43 20.58
C TYR A 175 -0.24 -5.60 20.97
N GLU A 176 -0.93 -4.47 21.23
CA GLU A 176 -2.37 -4.41 21.48
C GLU A 176 -3.21 -4.51 20.20
N LYS A 177 -2.54 -4.67 19.05
CA LYS A 177 -3.15 -4.77 17.71
C LYS A 177 -3.81 -3.46 17.23
N GLU A 178 -3.36 -2.31 17.74
CA GLU A 178 -3.72 -1.01 17.20
C GLU A 178 -2.90 -0.73 15.93
N TYR A 179 -3.59 -0.45 14.83
CA TYR A 179 -2.98 -0.06 13.55
C TYR A 179 -2.98 1.45 13.42
N SER A 180 -1.80 2.02 13.24
CA SER A 180 -1.60 3.46 13.10
C SER A 180 -0.68 3.76 11.92
N LEU A 181 -0.70 4.99 11.41
CA LEU A 181 0.18 5.42 10.31
C LEU A 181 1.34 6.26 10.84
N GLY A 182 2.49 6.10 10.24
CA GLY A 182 3.66 6.94 10.41
C GLY A 182 4.32 7.25 9.09
N VAL A 183 5.39 8.02 9.14
CA VAL A 183 6.16 8.43 7.99
C VAL A 183 7.64 8.13 8.17
N VAL A 184 8.30 7.80 7.07
CA VAL A 184 9.75 7.66 6.98
C VAL A 184 10.25 8.40 5.76
N MET A 185 11.39 9.10 5.90
CA MET A 185 12.13 9.69 4.82
C MET A 185 13.27 8.76 4.45
N LEU A 186 13.33 8.35 3.18
CA LEU A 186 14.41 7.56 2.62
C LEU A 186 15.28 8.42 1.71
N ASP A 187 16.55 8.09 1.63
CA ASP A 187 17.49 8.79 0.75
C ASP A 187 17.05 8.68 -0.72
N LYS A 188 17.25 9.76 -1.49
CA LYS A 188 16.75 9.88 -2.86
C LYS A 188 17.37 8.89 -3.83
N ASP A 189 18.67 8.66 -3.69
CA ASP A 189 19.46 7.82 -4.58
C ASP A 189 19.75 6.44 -4.00
N ASN A 190 19.67 6.32 -2.66
CA ASN A 190 19.80 5.06 -1.95
C ASN A 190 18.63 4.86 -0.95
N PRO A 191 17.47 4.39 -1.40
CA PRO A 191 16.28 4.26 -0.56
C PRO A 191 16.39 3.17 0.53
N GLU A 192 17.51 2.46 0.62
CA GLU A 192 17.83 1.61 1.77
C GLU A 192 18.23 2.44 3.00
N LYS A 193 18.66 3.69 2.79
CA LYS A 193 19.10 4.59 3.85
C LYS A 193 17.96 5.44 4.37
N ILE A 194 17.68 5.31 5.67
CA ILE A 194 16.72 6.14 6.38
C ILE A 194 17.36 7.48 6.70
N LEU A 195 16.68 8.57 6.34
CA LEU A 195 17.08 9.93 6.70
C LEU A 195 16.41 10.38 8.02
N SER A 196 15.12 10.05 8.18
CA SER A 196 14.37 10.28 9.42
C SER A 196 13.12 9.39 9.45
N ARG A 197 12.58 9.12 10.64
CA ARG A 197 11.36 8.33 10.84
C ARG A 197 10.56 8.94 12.00
N SER A 198 9.25 9.12 11.83
CA SER A 198 8.39 9.70 12.86
C SER A 198 8.44 8.89 14.15
N GLU A 199 8.62 9.56 15.28
CA GLU A 199 8.61 8.93 16.61
C GLU A 199 7.19 8.53 17.02
N LYS A 200 6.22 9.40 16.69
CA LYS A 200 4.80 9.21 16.98
C LYS A 200 4.04 8.90 15.69
N PRO A 201 2.90 8.24 15.78
CA PRO A 201 2.04 8.08 14.61
C PRO A 201 1.52 9.44 14.15
N ILE A 202 1.39 9.63 12.84
CA ILE A 202 0.74 10.81 12.25
C ILE A 202 -0.79 10.66 12.30
N LEU A 203 -1.29 9.42 12.28
CA LEU A 203 -2.70 9.11 12.37
C LEU A 203 -2.88 7.79 13.15
N LYS A 204 -3.76 7.82 14.16
CA LYS A 204 -4.13 6.66 14.97
C LYS A 204 -5.62 6.59 15.18
N PRO A 205 -6.18 5.43 15.50
CA PRO A 205 -7.61 5.27 15.77
C PRO A 205 -8.05 6.18 16.94
N THR A 206 -9.03 7.05 16.68
CA THR A 206 -9.61 7.96 17.70
C THR A 206 -11.10 8.16 17.54
N LYS A 207 -11.64 7.87 16.35
CA LYS A 207 -13.05 8.05 16.05
C LYS A 207 -13.79 6.72 16.20
N ASP A 208 -15.06 6.76 16.51
CA ASP A 208 -15.86 5.54 16.68
C ASP A 208 -15.77 4.60 15.47
N TYR A 209 -15.75 5.13 14.25
CA TYR A 209 -15.63 4.35 13.02
C TYR A 209 -14.22 3.80 12.76
N GLU A 210 -13.21 4.19 13.55
CA GLU A 210 -11.85 3.64 13.56
C GLU A 210 -11.64 2.66 14.71
N LEU A 211 -12.38 2.84 15.80
CA LEU A 211 -12.32 2.03 17.01
C LEU A 211 -13.23 0.80 16.95
N TYR A 212 -14.38 0.91 16.28
CA TYR A 212 -15.41 -0.14 16.24
C TYR A 212 -15.76 -0.52 14.81
N GLY A 213 -15.63 -1.80 14.47
CA GLY A 213 -15.96 -2.33 13.16
C GLY A 213 -15.58 -3.80 13.04
N LYS A 214 -15.37 -4.26 11.81
CA LYS A 214 -15.01 -5.64 11.52
C LYS A 214 -13.68 -6.04 12.14
N VAL A 215 -12.69 -5.12 12.11
CA VAL A 215 -11.43 -5.23 12.84
C VAL A 215 -11.27 -3.93 13.64
N PRO A 216 -11.42 -3.96 14.97
CA PRO A 216 -11.37 -2.75 15.79
C PRO A 216 -9.95 -2.17 15.88
N ASN A 217 -9.86 -0.86 16.21
CA ASN A 217 -8.60 -0.12 16.41
C ASN A 217 -7.72 -0.09 15.16
N VAL A 218 -8.32 0.18 13.99
CA VAL A 218 -7.58 0.17 12.72
C VAL A 218 -7.70 1.49 11.98
N VAL A 219 -6.52 2.05 11.65
CA VAL A 219 -6.29 3.01 10.58
C VAL A 219 -5.28 2.37 9.63
N PHE A 220 -5.74 1.90 8.47
CA PHE A 220 -4.92 1.17 7.50
C PHE A 220 -5.03 1.79 6.11
N SER A 221 -3.91 2.18 5.52
CA SER A 221 -3.86 2.86 4.23
C SER A 221 -3.19 2.01 3.16
N CYS A 222 -3.77 2.07 1.95
CA CYS A 222 -3.19 1.55 0.71
C CYS A 222 -2.95 2.63 -0.34
N GLY A 223 -3.28 3.91 -0.06
CA GLY A 223 -3.17 4.95 -1.06
C GLY A 223 -3.04 6.34 -0.47
N ASN A 224 -2.20 7.13 -1.12
CA ASN A 224 -2.06 8.55 -0.87
C ASN A 224 -1.84 9.27 -2.20
N VAL A 225 -2.21 10.54 -2.24
CA VAL A 225 -1.98 11.42 -3.38
C VAL A 225 -1.55 12.79 -2.89
N GLN A 226 -0.54 13.35 -3.54
CA GLN A 226 -0.19 14.75 -3.34
C GLN A 226 -0.99 15.61 -4.32
N VAL A 227 -1.63 16.64 -3.79
CA VAL A 227 -2.34 17.67 -4.54
C VAL A 227 -1.81 19.01 -4.05
N ASP A 228 -1.03 19.70 -4.90
CA ASP A 228 -0.30 20.92 -4.53
C ASP A 228 0.58 20.67 -3.27
N ASP A 229 0.39 21.46 -2.21
CA ASP A 229 1.13 21.37 -0.96
C ASP A 229 0.47 20.43 0.06
N LYS A 230 -0.56 19.67 -0.35
CA LYS A 230 -1.29 18.74 0.52
C LYS A 230 -1.09 17.30 0.14
N VAL A 231 -1.17 16.44 1.13
CA VAL A 231 -1.21 14.99 0.95
C VAL A 231 -2.54 14.47 1.50
N LEU A 232 -3.31 13.86 0.61
CA LEU A 232 -4.51 13.12 0.97
C LEU A 232 -4.15 11.66 1.20
N ILE A 233 -4.46 11.14 2.38
CA ILE A 233 -4.21 9.75 2.76
C ILE A 233 -5.55 9.04 2.86
N TYR A 234 -5.82 8.12 1.95
CA TYR A 234 -7.02 7.29 1.99
C TYR A 234 -6.78 6.07 2.86
N TYR A 235 -7.68 5.80 3.79
CA TYR A 235 -7.51 4.71 4.73
C TYR A 235 -8.83 4.00 5.07
N GLY A 236 -8.72 2.76 5.47
CA GLY A 236 -9.80 2.00 6.07
C GLY A 236 -9.87 2.27 7.57
N GLY A 237 -11.05 2.63 8.07
CA GLY A 237 -11.36 2.73 9.49
C GLY A 237 -12.03 1.44 9.98
N ALA A 238 -11.44 0.80 11.00
CA ALA A 238 -11.89 -0.46 11.61
C ALA A 238 -12.31 -1.55 10.61
N ASP A 239 -11.65 -1.61 9.43
CA ASP A 239 -11.94 -2.52 8.30
C ASP A 239 -13.42 -2.46 7.82
N SER A 240 -14.07 -1.33 7.97
CA SER A 240 -15.51 -1.17 7.72
C SER A 240 -15.88 0.02 6.86
N VAL A 241 -15.11 1.11 6.88
CA VAL A 241 -15.37 2.34 6.15
C VAL A 241 -14.11 2.81 5.42
N LEU A 242 -14.30 3.54 4.33
CA LEU A 242 -13.24 4.27 3.63
C LEU A 242 -13.24 5.73 4.09
N CYS A 243 -12.10 6.20 4.53
CA CYS A 243 -11.87 7.52 5.05
C CYS A 243 -10.76 8.24 4.29
N VAL A 244 -10.66 9.56 4.48
CA VAL A 244 -9.55 10.38 3.99
C VAL A 244 -9.08 11.33 5.09
N ALA A 245 -7.76 11.45 5.25
CA ALA A 245 -7.10 12.45 6.07
C ALA A 245 -6.26 13.37 5.16
N SER A 246 -6.26 14.67 5.46
CA SER A 246 -5.49 15.67 4.72
C SER A 246 -4.43 16.28 5.62
N TYR A 247 -3.21 16.38 5.12
CA TYR A 247 -2.06 16.99 5.79
C TYR A 247 -1.38 18.00 4.87
N GLU A 248 -0.84 19.06 5.44
CA GLU A 248 0.14 19.86 4.70
C GLU A 248 1.42 19.02 4.54
N LEU A 249 2.03 19.04 3.36
CA LEU A 249 3.19 18.21 3.04
C LEU A 249 4.35 18.40 4.02
N ASN A 250 4.60 19.66 4.42
CA ASN A 250 5.67 20.02 5.35
C ASN A 250 5.44 19.46 6.77
N GLU A 251 4.20 19.20 7.17
CA GLU A 251 3.87 18.60 8.47
C GLU A 251 4.19 17.11 8.52
N LEU A 252 4.22 16.46 7.36
CA LEU A 252 4.52 15.04 7.25
C LEU A 252 6.02 14.72 7.26
N ILE A 253 6.88 15.71 6.99
CA ILE A 253 8.33 15.50 6.98
C ILE A 253 8.83 15.31 8.42
N PRO A 254 9.34 14.11 8.80
CA PRO A 254 9.81 13.88 10.15
C PRO A 254 11.00 14.79 10.47
N LYS A 255 10.94 15.47 11.61
CA LYS A 255 12.08 16.27 12.10
C LYS A 255 13.26 15.34 12.39
N LYS A 256 14.46 15.81 12.07
CA LYS A 256 15.71 15.11 12.39
C LYS A 256 15.97 15.05 13.88
#